data_fbfe02cabfba4e61cee1d826539e8be6
#
_entry.id   fbfe02cabfba4e61cee1d826539e8be6
#
_cell.length_a   1.000
_cell.length_b   1.000
_cell.length_c   1.000
_cell.angle_alpha   90.00
_cell.angle_beta   90.00
_cell.angle_gamma   90.00
#
_symmetry.space_group_name_H-M   'P 1'
#
loop_
_entity.id
_entity.type
_entity.pdbx_description
1 polymer ?
#
loop_
_entity_poly.entity_id
_entity_poly.type
_entity_poly.pdbx_seq_one_letter_code
_entity_poly.pdbx_strand_id
1 'polypeptide(L)' 'MSWTWRYEDPSGETVVPMDMPATSEEFPNQADAETWIGEHWRELLGAGVAQVTLLEGDREVYGPMGLAPAS' A
#
# COMPACT_ATOMS: atom_id res chain seq x y z
N MET A 1 -9.48 -14.15 -6.28
CA MET A 1 -8.14 -13.59 -6.41
C MET A 1 -7.87 -12.69 -5.23
N SER A 2 -6.61 -12.60 -4.81
CA SER A 2 -6.28 -11.83 -3.63
C SER A 2 -5.88 -10.40 -4.00
N TRP A 3 -6.14 -9.50 -3.08
CA TRP A 3 -5.82 -8.08 -3.22
C TRP A 3 -4.73 -7.74 -2.22
N THR A 4 -3.69 -7.00 -2.66
CA THR A 4 -2.58 -6.59 -1.80
C THR A 4 -2.20 -5.14 -2.10
N TRP A 5 -1.52 -4.51 -1.13
CA TRP A 5 -0.93 -3.18 -1.32
C TRP A 5 0.57 -3.32 -1.47
N ARG A 6 1.14 -2.77 -2.54
CA ARG A 6 2.59 -2.71 -2.71
C ARG A 6 3.06 -1.36 -2.17
N TYR A 7 4.07 -1.38 -1.30
CA TYR A 7 4.62 -0.18 -0.70
C TYR A 7 5.70 0.40 -1.58
N GLU A 8 5.68 1.72 -1.78
CA GLU A 8 6.58 2.39 -2.70
C GLU A 8 7.14 3.68 -2.09
N ASP A 9 8.34 4.07 -2.54
CA ASP A 9 8.94 5.34 -2.19
C ASP A 9 8.43 6.46 -3.12
N PRO A 10 8.83 7.73 -2.90
CA PRO A 10 8.36 8.82 -3.75
C PRO A 10 8.71 8.68 -5.24
N SER A 11 9.71 7.88 -5.58
CA SER A 11 10.09 7.66 -6.97
C SER A 11 9.31 6.52 -7.62
N GLY A 12 8.50 5.80 -6.85
CA GLY A 12 7.71 4.68 -7.36
C GLY A 12 8.39 3.33 -7.24
N GLU A 13 9.54 3.27 -6.57
CA GLU A 13 10.23 2.00 -6.35
C GLU A 13 9.66 1.28 -5.14
N THR A 14 9.58 -0.04 -5.21
CA THR A 14 9.11 -0.85 -4.10
C THR A 14 10.05 -0.72 -2.91
N VAL A 15 9.51 -0.46 -1.73
CA VAL A 15 10.29 -0.39 -0.49
C VAL A 15 9.81 -1.43 0.49
N VAL A 16 10.74 -1.88 1.35
CA VAL A 16 10.43 -2.81 2.44
C VAL A 16 10.56 -2.02 3.74
N PRO A 17 9.43 -1.72 4.42
CA PRO A 17 9.49 -1.03 5.71
C PRO A 17 10.28 -1.86 6.72
N MET A 18 10.87 -1.19 7.71
CA MET A 18 11.80 -1.82 8.64
C MET A 18 11.23 -3.04 9.37
N ASP A 19 10.00 -2.98 9.82
CA ASP A 19 9.38 -4.06 10.59
C ASP A 19 8.16 -4.66 9.89
N MET A 20 8.07 -4.53 8.57
CA MET A 20 6.92 -4.97 7.80
C MET A 20 7.36 -5.68 6.53
N PRO A 21 6.52 -6.59 5.98
CA PRO A 21 6.81 -7.16 4.66
C PRO A 21 6.68 -6.10 3.57
N ALA A 22 7.22 -6.38 2.38
CA ALA A 22 7.19 -5.45 1.24
C ALA A 22 5.78 -5.19 0.70
N THR A 23 4.83 -6.06 1.03
CA THR A 23 3.43 -5.89 0.63
C THR A 23 2.54 -6.13 1.84
N SER A 24 1.31 -5.61 1.78
CA SER A 24 0.33 -5.89 2.82
C SER A 24 -0.08 -7.37 2.81
N GLU A 25 -0.83 -7.79 3.82
CA GLU A 25 -1.50 -9.09 3.78
C GLU A 25 -2.51 -9.13 2.62
N GLU A 26 -2.95 -10.32 2.27
CA GLU A 26 -3.91 -10.50 1.20
C GLU A 26 -5.32 -10.23 1.71
N PHE A 27 -6.12 -9.57 0.87
CA PHE A 27 -7.52 -9.26 1.17
C PHE A 27 -8.42 -9.98 0.18
N PRO A 28 -9.63 -10.38 0.61
CA PRO A 28 -10.55 -11.10 -0.27
C PRO A 28 -11.23 -10.21 -1.31
N ASN A 29 -11.26 -8.89 -1.09
CA ASN A 29 -11.88 -7.96 -2.01
C ASN A 29 -11.27 -6.57 -1.87
N GLN A 30 -11.61 -5.69 -2.82
CA GLN A 30 -11.06 -4.35 -2.86
C GLN A 30 -11.52 -3.51 -1.66
N ALA A 31 -12.77 -3.66 -1.24
CA ALA A 31 -13.31 -2.88 -0.13
C ALA A 31 -12.53 -3.13 1.17
N ASP A 32 -12.19 -4.38 1.43
CA ASP A 32 -11.39 -4.71 2.61
C ASP A 32 -9.99 -4.12 2.52
N ALA A 33 -9.38 -4.15 1.32
CA ALA A 33 -8.06 -3.56 1.11
C ALA A 33 -8.11 -2.05 1.34
N GLU A 34 -9.14 -1.37 0.86
CA GLU A 34 -9.29 0.08 1.05
C GLU A 34 -9.52 0.44 2.52
N THR A 35 -10.31 -0.36 3.22
CA THR A 35 -10.52 -0.15 4.65
C THR A 35 -9.21 -0.29 5.42
N TRP A 36 -8.43 -1.32 5.09
CA TRP A 36 -7.15 -1.56 5.75
C TRP A 36 -6.20 -0.38 5.56
N ILE A 37 -6.06 0.12 4.33
CA ILE A 37 -5.13 1.22 4.08
C ILE A 37 -5.58 2.50 4.76
N GLY A 38 -6.90 2.71 4.87
CA GLY A 38 -7.46 3.86 5.58
C GLY A 38 -7.14 3.84 7.07
N GLU A 39 -6.91 2.67 7.64
CA GLU A 39 -6.58 2.53 9.05
C GLU A 39 -5.07 2.52 9.32
N HIS A 40 -4.26 2.16 8.32
CA HIS A 40 -2.82 1.93 8.51
C HIS A 40 -1.90 2.91 7.78
N TRP A 41 -2.44 3.84 7.00
CA TRP A 41 -1.61 4.71 6.18
C TRP A 41 -0.62 5.54 7.00
N ARG A 42 -1.00 5.93 8.23
CA ARG A 42 -0.11 6.72 9.07
C ARG A 42 1.09 5.91 9.53
N GLU A 43 0.89 4.65 9.86
CA GLU A 43 1.97 3.76 10.25
C GLU A 43 2.92 3.53 9.09
N LEU A 44 2.38 3.34 7.90
CA LEU A 44 3.19 3.15 6.70
C LEU A 44 4.00 4.39 6.38
N LEU A 45 3.37 5.56 6.47
CA LEU A 45 4.06 6.82 6.22
C LEU A 45 5.22 7.02 7.21
N GLY A 46 4.98 6.70 8.49
CA GLY A 46 6.02 6.77 9.51
C GLY A 46 7.15 5.76 9.32
N ALA A 47 6.88 4.67 8.60
CA ALA A 47 7.87 3.63 8.31
C ALA A 47 8.67 3.91 7.03
N GLY A 48 8.39 5.03 6.34
CA GLY A 48 9.13 5.41 5.14
C GLY A 48 8.40 5.10 3.83
N VAL A 49 7.17 4.61 3.91
CA VAL A 49 6.36 4.35 2.70
C VAL A 49 5.71 5.65 2.27
N ALA A 50 5.98 6.10 1.05
CA ALA A 50 5.45 7.36 0.55
C ALA A 50 4.15 7.18 -0.24
N GLN A 51 3.98 6.04 -0.86
CA GLN A 51 2.79 5.75 -1.67
C GLN A 51 2.56 4.24 -1.75
N VAL A 52 1.36 3.85 -2.17
CA VAL A 52 0.98 2.45 -2.31
C VAL A 52 0.26 2.22 -3.62
N THR A 53 0.37 1.01 -4.15
CA THR A 53 -0.36 0.58 -5.34
C THR A 53 -1.17 -0.66 -5.00
N LEU A 54 -2.45 -0.66 -5.35
CA LEU A 54 -3.33 -1.80 -5.11
C LEU A 54 -3.19 -2.81 -6.24
N LEU A 55 -2.92 -4.05 -5.87
CA LEU A 55 -2.75 -5.15 -6.80
C LEU A 55 -3.85 -6.18 -6.63
N GLU A 56 -4.33 -6.72 -7.75
CA GLU A 56 -5.17 -7.90 -7.76
C GLU A 56 -4.33 -9.01 -8.38
N GLY A 57 -3.86 -9.94 -7.53
CA GLY A 57 -2.84 -10.89 -7.95
C GLY A 57 -1.58 -10.13 -8.39
N ASP A 58 -1.20 -10.26 -9.64
CA ASP A 58 -0.03 -9.57 -10.18
C ASP A 58 -0.36 -8.30 -10.95
N ARG A 59 -1.65 -7.93 -10.99
CA ARG A 59 -2.10 -6.80 -11.81
C ARG A 59 -2.32 -5.57 -10.97
N GLU A 60 -1.77 -4.43 -11.40
CA GLU A 60 -2.00 -3.15 -10.77
C GLU A 60 -3.39 -2.64 -11.18
N VAL A 61 -4.27 -2.45 -10.20
CA VAL A 61 -5.64 -2.00 -10.49
C VAL A 61 -5.89 -0.57 -10.03
N TYR A 62 -5.11 -0.06 -9.07
CA TYR A 62 -5.27 1.29 -8.58
C TYR A 62 -3.96 1.80 -7.99
N GLY A 63 -3.64 3.04 -8.31
CA GLY A 63 -2.47 3.68 -7.75
C GLY A 63 -1.48 4.14 -8.81
N PRO A 64 -0.33 4.66 -8.37
CA PRO A 64 0.05 4.80 -6.97
C PRO A 64 -0.75 5.88 -6.26
N MET A 65 -1.05 5.62 -4.98
CA MET A 65 -1.78 6.56 -4.14
C MET A 65 -0.85 7.08 -3.05
N GLY A 66 -0.68 8.40 -2.97
CA GLY A 66 0.16 9.01 -1.97
C GLY A 66 -0.42 8.86 -0.56
N LEU A 67 0.45 8.63 0.41
CA LEU A 67 0.04 8.49 1.81
C LEU A 67 0.14 9.81 2.57
N ALA A 68 0.90 10.76 2.06
CA ALA A 68 1.03 12.05 2.73
C ALA A 68 -0.31 12.81 2.66
N PRO A 69 -0.70 13.51 3.73
CA PRO A 69 -1.91 14.31 3.66
C PRO A 69 -1.78 15.36 2.57
N ALA A 70 -2.88 15.65 1.91
CA ALA A 70 -2.93 16.71 0.91
C ALA A 70 -2.64 18.03 1.60
N SER A 71 -1.64 18.71 1.14
CA SER A 71 -1.24 20.00 1.72
C SER A 71 -1.63 21.14 0.83
#